data_9d0d9b51b136f85a000ed08f93c90971
#
_entry.id   9d0d9b51b136f85a000ed08f93c90971
#
_cell.length_a   1.000
_cell.length_b   1.000
_cell.length_c   1.000
_cell.angle_alpha   90.00
_cell.angle_beta   90.00
_cell.angle_gamma   90.00
#
_symmetry.space_group_name_H-M   'P 1'
#
loop_
_entity.id
_entity.type
_entity.pdbx_description
1 polymer ?
#
loop_
_entity_poly.entity_id
_entity_poly.type
_entity_poly.pdbx_seq_one_letter_code
_entity_poly.pdbx_strand_id
1 'polypeptide(L)'
;MNYVPSQPETARPHAAALVATAKGQKLLQTGKLVKEYKHRRVVNGVSIEVGAGEIVGLLGPNGAGKTTTFNMVVGVVRPDEGEVNYMGRDISKLAMHDRARLGVGYLTQEPSVFRKLTVEENILAILETCEMSRDERKIRLKYLLEELDLTPLAKSKAYTLSGGEKRRLEITRALVTSPKLLLLDEPFAGIDPIAVYEVQKILRRLRDRGLGLLITDHSAREMLKLIDRGYIIVKGQVLIEGSAEFLANDPKAREIYLGTEFNL
;
A
#
# COMPACT_ATOMS: atom_id res chain seq x y z
N MET A 1 27.17 -29.80 39.72
CA MET A 1 26.91 -28.95 38.56
C MET A 1 25.59 -29.42 37.94
N ASN A 2 24.51 -28.75 38.27
CA ASN A 2 23.18 -29.13 37.79
C ASN A 2 22.93 -28.44 36.44
N TYR A 3 22.81 -29.21 35.38
CA TYR A 3 22.41 -28.79 34.06
C TYR A 3 20.89 -28.48 34.11
N VAL A 4 20.51 -27.21 33.92
CA VAL A 4 19.13 -26.79 33.72
C VAL A 4 18.88 -26.73 32.20
N PRO A 5 17.99 -27.57 31.64
CA PRO A 5 17.67 -27.47 30.22
C PRO A 5 16.90 -26.18 29.95
N SER A 6 17.39 -25.39 29.01
CA SER A 6 16.72 -24.23 28.46
C SER A 6 15.34 -24.63 27.90
N GLN A 7 14.30 -23.94 28.33
CA GLN A 7 12.94 -24.11 27.79
C GLN A 7 12.93 -23.83 26.27
N PRO A 8 12.14 -24.58 25.48
CA PRO A 8 12.00 -24.31 24.06
C PRO A 8 11.35 -22.97 23.86
N GLU A 9 11.99 -22.14 23.09
CA GLU A 9 11.52 -20.85 22.60
C GLU A 9 10.15 -21.05 21.93
N THR A 10 9.13 -20.43 22.49
CA THR A 10 7.72 -20.50 22.04
C THR A 10 7.64 -20.26 20.56
N ALA A 11 7.12 -21.24 19.83
CA ALA A 11 6.85 -21.22 18.40
C ALA A 11 6.18 -19.90 17.98
N ARG A 12 6.85 -19.12 17.13
CA ARG A 12 6.29 -17.93 16.50
C ARG A 12 5.14 -18.38 15.58
N PRO A 13 3.96 -17.74 15.60
CA PRO A 13 2.85 -18.11 14.72
C PRO A 13 3.13 -17.62 13.30
N HIS A 14 3.77 -18.45 12.47
CA HIS A 14 4.15 -18.07 11.10
C HIS A 14 3.21 -18.57 9.99
N ALA A 15 2.03 -19.03 10.30
CA ALA A 15 1.16 -19.57 9.27
C ALA A 15 -0.31 -19.27 9.48
N ALA A 16 -0.72 -18.04 9.55
CA ALA A 16 -2.11 -17.67 9.24
C ALA A 16 -2.39 -16.21 9.61
N ALA A 17 -3.15 -15.56 8.77
CA ALA A 17 -3.79 -14.26 8.97
C ALA A 17 -2.85 -13.05 9.01
N LEU A 18 -3.21 -12.04 8.25
CA LEU A 18 -2.83 -10.65 8.52
C LEU A 18 -3.03 -10.42 10.02
N VAL A 19 -1.97 -10.10 10.74
CA VAL A 19 -2.04 -9.88 12.20
C VAL A 19 -3.06 -8.78 12.43
N ALA A 20 -4.19 -9.13 13.07
CA ALA A 20 -5.27 -8.22 13.36
C ALA A 20 -4.73 -7.06 14.22
N THR A 21 -4.50 -5.93 13.61
CA THR A 21 -4.24 -4.68 14.30
C THR A 21 -5.57 -4.13 14.80
N ALA A 22 -5.59 -3.58 16.02
CA ALA A 22 -6.82 -3.00 16.55
C ALA A 22 -7.31 -1.87 15.62
N LYS A 23 -8.56 -1.96 15.17
CA LYS A 23 -9.14 -0.94 14.29
C LYS A 23 -9.00 0.45 14.92
N GLY A 24 -8.47 1.40 14.14
CA GLY A 24 -8.20 2.76 14.61
C GLY A 24 -6.80 2.98 15.19
N GLN A 25 -5.96 1.93 15.34
CA GLN A 25 -4.55 2.12 15.71
C GLN A 25 -3.83 2.87 14.58
N LYS A 26 -3.15 3.97 14.90
CA LYS A 26 -2.33 4.72 13.93
C LYS A 26 -1.14 3.87 13.50
N LEU A 27 -1.09 3.53 12.20
CA LEU A 27 0.02 2.79 11.61
C LEU A 27 1.09 3.71 11.06
N LEU A 28 0.67 4.72 10.29
CA LEU A 28 1.56 5.71 9.67
C LEU A 28 1.15 7.11 10.12
N GLN A 29 2.15 7.91 10.43
CA GLN A 29 2.01 9.36 10.63
C GLN A 29 3.21 10.06 10.01
N THR A 30 2.96 11.15 9.31
CA THR A 30 4.04 12.03 8.86
C THR A 30 3.90 13.40 9.50
N GLY A 31 5.01 13.97 9.90
CA GLY A 31 5.07 15.31 10.52
C GLY A 31 5.77 16.30 9.60
N LYS A 32 5.01 17.24 9.01
CA LYS A 32 5.50 18.39 8.24
C LYS A 32 6.60 18.05 7.23
N LEU A 33 6.37 17.02 6.39
CA LEU A 33 7.34 16.62 5.37
C LEU A 33 7.66 17.76 4.41
N VAL A 34 8.94 17.97 4.16
CA VAL A 34 9.46 18.93 3.17
C VAL A 34 10.40 18.21 2.22
N LYS A 35 10.26 18.53 0.92
CA LYS A 35 11.20 18.11 -0.11
C LYS A 35 11.44 19.22 -1.11
N GLU A 36 12.71 19.53 -1.33
CA GLU A 36 13.16 20.53 -2.27
C GLU A 36 14.03 19.92 -3.37
N TYR A 37 13.82 20.35 -4.61
CA TYR A 37 14.65 20.03 -5.76
C TYR A 37 15.05 21.32 -6.48
N LYS A 38 16.35 21.58 -6.66
CA LYS A 38 16.85 22.76 -7.37
C LYS A 38 16.19 24.07 -6.89
N HIS A 39 16.16 24.28 -5.58
CA HIS A 39 15.55 25.46 -4.91
C HIS A 39 14.03 25.60 -5.07
N ARG A 40 13.36 24.55 -5.53
CA ARG A 40 11.89 24.49 -5.58
C ARG A 40 11.36 23.50 -4.57
N ARG A 41 10.58 23.97 -3.60
CA ARG A 41 9.86 23.10 -2.65
C ARG A 41 8.71 22.42 -3.38
N VAL A 42 8.85 21.12 -3.57
CA VAL A 42 7.84 20.25 -4.22
C VAL A 42 6.86 19.71 -3.19
N VAL A 43 7.33 19.48 -1.96
CA VAL A 43 6.51 19.16 -0.77
C VAL A 43 6.88 20.17 0.30
N ASN A 44 5.88 20.77 0.95
CA ASN A 44 6.06 21.88 1.86
C ASN A 44 5.13 21.73 3.09
N GLY A 45 5.59 20.98 4.08
CA GLY A 45 4.90 20.80 5.35
C GLY A 45 3.74 19.79 5.31
N VAL A 46 3.80 18.77 4.47
CA VAL A 46 2.74 17.75 4.36
C VAL A 46 2.74 16.84 5.59
N SER A 47 1.57 16.76 6.24
CA SER A 47 1.28 15.82 7.33
C SER A 47 0.09 14.95 6.93
N ILE A 48 0.26 13.62 6.99
CA ILE A 48 -0.78 12.63 6.70
C ILE A 48 -0.73 11.50 7.72
N GLU A 49 -1.86 10.82 7.90
CA GLU A 49 -1.98 9.68 8.80
C GLU A 49 -2.72 8.53 8.11
N VAL A 50 -2.40 7.29 8.49
CA VAL A 50 -3.13 6.09 8.08
C VAL A 50 -3.34 5.20 9.29
N GLY A 51 -4.59 4.80 9.53
CA GLY A 51 -4.97 3.87 10.58
C GLY A 51 -5.01 2.42 10.11
N ALA A 52 -5.04 1.48 11.07
CA ALA A 52 -5.34 0.09 10.81
C ALA A 52 -6.79 -0.08 10.34
N GLY A 53 -7.01 -0.84 9.28
CA GLY A 53 -8.32 -1.02 8.69
C GLY A 53 -8.90 0.25 8.08
N GLU A 54 -8.05 1.10 7.52
CA GLU A 54 -8.41 2.35 6.85
C GLU A 54 -7.80 2.43 5.46
N ILE A 55 -8.55 2.92 4.49
CA ILE A 55 -8.07 3.28 3.15
C ILE A 55 -7.96 4.80 3.06
N VAL A 56 -6.74 5.30 2.95
CA VAL A 56 -6.46 6.74 2.82
C VAL A 56 -5.98 7.07 1.42
N GLY A 57 -6.54 8.09 0.81
CA GLY A 57 -6.17 8.58 -0.53
C GLY A 57 -5.29 9.83 -0.50
N LEU A 58 -4.25 9.86 -1.33
CA LEU A 58 -3.55 11.09 -1.69
C LEU A 58 -4.07 11.58 -3.05
N LEU A 59 -4.80 12.67 -3.05
CA LEU A 59 -5.48 13.25 -4.18
C LEU A 59 -4.85 14.59 -4.57
N GLY A 60 -5.16 15.09 -5.76
CA GLY A 60 -4.72 16.41 -6.22
C GLY A 60 -4.23 16.40 -7.66
N PRO A 61 -4.03 17.59 -8.26
CA PRO A 61 -3.62 17.75 -9.65
C PRO A 61 -2.21 17.20 -9.92
N ASN A 62 -1.86 17.07 -11.20
CA ASN A 62 -0.51 16.69 -11.60
C ASN A 62 0.52 17.73 -11.11
N GLY A 63 1.67 17.24 -10.63
CA GLY A 63 2.71 18.09 -10.06
C GLY A 63 2.41 18.67 -8.68
N ALA A 64 1.32 18.24 -8.01
CA ALA A 64 0.96 18.71 -6.67
C ALA A 64 1.91 18.24 -5.54
N GLY A 65 2.79 17.28 -5.79
CA GLY A 65 3.70 16.71 -4.78
C GLY A 65 3.27 15.33 -4.26
N LYS A 66 2.18 14.73 -4.78
CA LYS A 66 1.66 13.42 -4.34
C LYS A 66 2.72 12.32 -4.41
N THR A 67 3.27 12.08 -5.58
CA THR A 67 4.29 11.03 -5.81
C THR A 67 5.53 11.25 -4.95
N THR A 68 5.97 12.52 -4.77
CA THR A 68 7.12 12.83 -3.91
C THR A 68 6.80 12.53 -2.45
N THR A 69 5.61 12.93 -1.96
CA THR A 69 5.15 12.59 -0.59
C THR A 69 5.09 11.08 -0.41
N PHE A 70 4.49 10.38 -1.35
CA PHE A 70 4.39 8.93 -1.36
C PHE A 70 5.78 8.26 -1.32
N ASN A 71 6.70 8.69 -2.16
CA ASN A 71 8.07 8.18 -2.22
C ASN A 71 8.87 8.45 -0.92
N MET A 72 8.58 9.53 -0.21
CA MET A 72 9.14 9.76 1.14
C MET A 72 8.59 8.76 2.15
N VAL A 73 7.29 8.42 2.07
CA VAL A 73 6.68 7.39 2.93
C VAL A 73 7.21 6.00 2.61
N VAL A 74 7.40 5.67 1.32
CA VAL A 74 8.00 4.40 0.88
C VAL A 74 9.47 4.27 1.29
N GLY A 75 10.22 5.39 1.36
CA GLY A 75 11.65 5.40 1.65
C GLY A 75 12.54 5.37 0.41
N VAL A 76 11.97 5.65 -0.77
CA VAL A 76 12.72 5.88 -2.02
C VAL A 76 13.36 7.27 -2.02
N VAL A 77 12.65 8.25 -1.49
CA VAL A 77 13.13 9.63 -1.34
C VAL A 77 13.23 9.96 0.14
N ARG A 78 14.34 10.57 0.55
CA ARG A 78 14.53 11.06 1.92
C ARG A 78 13.93 12.46 2.04
N PRO A 79 13.10 12.75 3.07
CA PRO A 79 12.66 14.11 3.35
C PRO A 79 13.85 14.99 3.74
N ASP A 80 13.79 16.27 3.38
CA ASP A 80 14.77 17.26 3.79
C ASP A 80 14.45 17.77 5.19
N GLU A 81 13.13 17.92 5.50
CA GLU A 81 12.62 18.26 6.83
C GLU A 81 11.39 17.40 7.14
N GLY A 82 11.06 17.28 8.41
CA GLY A 82 9.92 16.50 8.90
C GLY A 82 10.28 15.04 9.14
N GLU A 83 9.27 14.25 9.51
CA GLU A 83 9.46 12.89 9.96
C GLU A 83 8.38 11.94 9.40
N VAL A 84 8.74 10.66 9.31
CA VAL A 84 7.85 9.55 8.96
C VAL A 84 7.86 8.57 10.12
N ASN A 85 6.74 8.44 10.82
CA ASN A 85 6.55 7.52 11.94
C ASN A 85 5.69 6.33 11.51
N TYR A 86 6.19 5.13 11.76
CA TYR A 86 5.46 3.89 11.55
C TYR A 86 5.32 3.15 12.89
N MET A 87 4.07 2.98 13.35
CA MET A 87 3.74 2.34 14.64
C MET A 87 4.53 2.91 15.83
N GLY A 88 4.68 4.26 15.87
CA GLY A 88 5.42 4.97 16.92
C GLY A 88 6.94 4.99 16.77
N ARG A 89 7.49 4.38 15.71
CA ARG A 89 8.92 4.40 15.40
C ARG A 89 9.22 5.36 14.26
N ASP A 90 10.19 6.25 14.45
CA ASP A 90 10.72 7.06 13.35
C ASP A 90 11.46 6.18 12.32
N ILE A 91 10.97 6.20 11.09
CA ILE A 91 11.53 5.49 9.95
C ILE A 91 12.06 6.42 8.86
N SER A 92 12.15 7.72 9.12
CA SER A 92 12.52 8.76 8.13
C SER A 92 13.85 8.47 7.43
N LYS A 93 14.79 7.87 8.16
CA LYS A 93 16.15 7.56 7.66
C LYS A 93 16.28 6.14 7.11
N LEU A 94 15.27 5.29 7.29
CA LEU A 94 15.30 3.90 6.84
C LEU A 94 15.07 3.81 5.34
N ALA A 95 15.85 2.95 4.68
CA ALA A 95 15.66 2.62 3.28
C ALA A 95 14.38 1.76 3.09
N MET A 96 13.86 1.71 1.86
CA MET A 96 12.64 0.97 1.50
C MET A 96 12.67 -0.49 1.99
N HIS A 97 13.79 -1.20 1.82
CA HIS A 97 13.92 -2.61 2.22
C HIS A 97 13.84 -2.81 3.74
N ASP A 98 14.34 -1.86 4.54
CA ASP A 98 14.22 -1.91 6.00
C ASP A 98 12.77 -1.63 6.44
N ARG A 99 12.07 -0.70 5.76
CA ARG A 99 10.63 -0.46 6.00
C ARG A 99 9.80 -1.69 5.63
N ALA A 100 10.16 -2.38 4.55
CA ALA A 100 9.51 -3.64 4.17
C ALA A 100 9.65 -4.72 5.26
N ARG A 101 10.81 -4.85 5.87
CA ARG A 101 11.05 -5.78 7.01
C ARG A 101 10.23 -5.41 8.26
N LEU A 102 9.89 -4.13 8.43
CA LEU A 102 9.02 -3.67 9.51
C LEU A 102 7.53 -3.94 9.24
N GLY A 103 7.16 -4.33 8.01
CA GLY A 103 5.78 -4.60 7.63
C GLY A 103 5.11 -3.49 6.81
N VAL A 104 5.89 -2.68 6.09
CA VAL A 104 5.39 -1.73 5.09
C VAL A 104 5.49 -2.38 3.71
N GLY A 105 4.37 -2.77 3.12
CA GLY A 105 4.29 -3.27 1.75
C GLY A 105 4.24 -2.12 0.74
N TYR A 106 4.74 -2.36 -0.48
CA TYR A 106 4.71 -1.37 -1.56
C TYR A 106 4.37 -2.01 -2.90
N LEU A 107 3.39 -1.43 -3.57
CA LEU A 107 3.01 -1.73 -4.94
C LEU A 107 3.38 -0.56 -5.84
N THR A 108 4.33 -0.78 -6.73
CA THR A 108 4.84 0.23 -7.66
C THR A 108 3.85 0.52 -8.80
N GLN A 109 3.95 1.72 -9.38
CA GLN A 109 3.23 2.06 -10.60
C GLN A 109 3.66 1.17 -11.78
N GLU A 110 4.97 0.93 -11.92
CA GLU A 110 5.48 0.06 -12.99
C GLU A 110 5.24 -1.43 -12.67
N PRO A 111 4.87 -2.24 -13.69
CA PRO A 111 4.68 -3.67 -13.50
C PRO A 111 5.93 -4.36 -12.96
N SER A 112 5.79 -5.04 -11.82
CA SER A 112 6.91 -5.69 -11.12
C SER A 112 6.95 -7.21 -11.27
N VAL A 113 6.03 -7.80 -12.06
CA VAL A 113 5.94 -9.27 -12.22
C VAL A 113 7.10 -9.86 -13.03
N PHE A 114 7.58 -11.02 -12.62
CA PHE A 114 8.53 -11.81 -13.41
C PHE A 114 7.80 -12.49 -14.57
N ARG A 115 7.83 -11.87 -15.74
CA ARG A 115 6.99 -12.21 -16.89
C ARG A 115 7.11 -13.66 -17.34
N LYS A 116 8.32 -14.26 -17.28
CA LYS A 116 8.60 -15.64 -17.69
C LYS A 116 8.28 -16.70 -16.63
N LEU A 117 8.02 -16.28 -15.39
CA LEU A 117 7.61 -17.19 -14.31
C LEU A 117 6.10 -17.38 -14.33
N THR A 118 5.62 -18.53 -13.78
CA THR A 118 4.19 -18.74 -13.51
C THR A 118 3.71 -17.84 -12.37
N VAL A 119 2.41 -17.78 -12.15
CA VAL A 119 1.81 -17.05 -11.02
C VAL A 119 2.35 -17.57 -9.70
N GLU A 120 2.36 -18.90 -9.49
CA GLU A 120 2.91 -19.49 -8.25
C GLU A 120 4.41 -19.26 -8.11
N GLU A 121 5.20 -19.37 -9.19
CA GLU A 121 6.64 -19.10 -9.19
C GLU A 121 6.93 -17.62 -8.82
N ASN A 122 6.10 -16.69 -9.27
CA ASN A 122 6.20 -15.28 -8.90
C ASN A 122 6.04 -15.04 -7.39
N ILE A 123 5.11 -15.76 -6.75
CA ILE A 123 4.86 -15.67 -5.31
C ILE A 123 5.97 -16.41 -4.54
N LEU A 124 6.34 -17.61 -5.00
CA LEU A 124 7.41 -18.40 -4.39
C LEU A 124 8.74 -17.67 -4.37
N ALA A 125 9.11 -16.95 -5.45
CA ALA A 125 10.35 -16.19 -5.51
C ALA A 125 10.50 -15.17 -4.37
N ILE A 126 9.38 -14.63 -3.85
CA ILE A 126 9.40 -13.73 -2.69
C ILE A 126 9.34 -14.54 -1.39
N LEU A 127 8.54 -15.60 -1.32
CA LEU A 127 8.48 -16.48 -0.15
C LEU A 127 9.85 -17.11 0.18
N GLU A 128 10.69 -17.34 -0.81
CA GLU A 128 12.05 -17.85 -0.62
C GLU A 128 12.99 -16.86 0.08
N THR A 129 12.68 -15.56 0.02
CA THR A 129 13.43 -14.54 0.77
C THR A 129 12.98 -14.40 2.23
N CYS A 130 11.88 -15.07 2.61
CA CYS A 130 11.36 -15.06 3.96
C CYS A 130 11.93 -16.23 4.79
N GLU A 131 12.13 -16.01 6.09
CA GLU A 131 12.54 -17.04 7.05
C GLU A 131 11.39 -18.02 7.34
N MET A 132 11.11 -18.91 6.40
CA MET A 132 10.04 -19.91 6.44
C MET A 132 10.58 -21.28 6.02
N SER A 133 10.09 -22.35 6.66
CA SER A 133 10.31 -23.72 6.21
C SER A 133 9.65 -23.99 4.86
N ARG A 134 10.03 -25.09 4.20
CA ARG A 134 9.44 -25.48 2.91
C ARG A 134 7.92 -25.71 3.01
N ASP A 135 7.46 -26.28 4.11
CA ASP A 135 6.04 -26.59 4.29
C ASP A 135 5.23 -25.33 4.64
N GLU A 136 5.76 -24.42 5.44
CA GLU A 136 5.15 -23.11 5.69
C GLU A 136 5.01 -22.30 4.40
N ARG A 137 6.01 -22.31 3.51
CA ARG A 137 5.93 -21.65 2.20
C ARG A 137 4.80 -22.23 1.34
N LYS A 138 4.62 -23.56 1.32
CA LYS A 138 3.53 -24.20 0.58
C LYS A 138 2.16 -23.79 1.10
N ILE A 139 1.99 -23.80 2.44
CA ILE A 139 0.74 -23.37 3.08
C ILE A 139 0.46 -21.90 2.77
N ARG A 140 1.48 -21.05 2.89
CA ARG A 140 1.36 -19.61 2.61
C ARG A 140 1.07 -19.33 1.14
N LEU A 141 1.71 -20.04 0.21
CA LEU A 141 1.43 -19.95 -1.22
C LEU A 141 -0.03 -20.27 -1.52
N LYS A 142 -0.54 -21.40 -1.01
CA LYS A 142 -1.93 -21.79 -1.19
C LYS A 142 -2.88 -20.73 -0.71
N TYR A 143 -2.68 -20.22 0.53
CA TYR A 143 -3.48 -19.16 1.10
C TYR A 143 -3.49 -17.90 0.24
N LEU A 144 -2.31 -17.45 -0.23
CA LEU A 144 -2.18 -16.25 -1.05
C LEU A 144 -2.85 -16.39 -2.43
N LEU A 145 -2.81 -17.58 -3.04
CA LEU A 145 -3.50 -17.86 -4.30
C LEU A 145 -5.02 -17.84 -4.13
N GLU A 146 -5.54 -18.39 -3.05
CA GLU A 146 -6.96 -18.39 -2.70
C GLU A 146 -7.47 -16.98 -2.36
N GLU A 147 -6.69 -16.21 -1.60
CA GLU A 147 -7.04 -14.86 -1.12
C GLU A 147 -7.40 -13.89 -2.25
N LEU A 148 -6.70 -13.96 -3.38
CA LEU A 148 -6.84 -13.04 -4.51
C LEU A 148 -7.36 -13.73 -5.79
N ASP A 149 -8.04 -14.87 -5.63
CA ASP A 149 -8.69 -15.61 -6.72
C ASP A 149 -7.71 -15.95 -7.86
N LEU A 150 -6.45 -16.33 -7.53
CA LEU A 150 -5.40 -16.70 -8.47
C LEU A 150 -5.18 -18.21 -8.60
N THR A 151 -5.86 -19.03 -7.82
CA THR A 151 -5.71 -20.50 -7.84
C THR A 151 -5.88 -21.10 -9.23
N PRO A 152 -6.89 -20.72 -10.05
CA PRO A 152 -7.04 -21.26 -11.40
C PRO A 152 -5.89 -20.90 -12.35
N LEU A 153 -5.17 -19.81 -12.04
CA LEU A 153 -4.09 -19.25 -12.84
C LEU A 153 -2.69 -19.64 -12.34
N ALA A 154 -2.60 -20.44 -11.26
CA ALA A 154 -1.34 -20.73 -10.56
C ALA A 154 -0.22 -21.19 -11.51
N LYS A 155 -0.53 -22.01 -12.51
CA LYS A 155 0.41 -22.55 -13.50
C LYS A 155 0.55 -21.70 -14.77
N SER A 156 -0.25 -20.64 -14.94
CA SER A 156 -0.17 -19.74 -16.08
C SER A 156 1.07 -18.85 -16.00
N LYS A 157 1.73 -18.62 -17.13
CA LYS A 157 2.87 -17.68 -17.19
C LYS A 157 2.38 -16.23 -17.05
N ALA A 158 3.09 -15.39 -16.28
CA ALA A 158 2.65 -14.04 -15.99
C ALA A 158 2.48 -13.14 -17.22
N TYR A 159 3.18 -13.43 -18.34
CA TYR A 159 2.99 -12.68 -19.58
C TYR A 159 1.65 -12.97 -20.28
N THR A 160 0.97 -14.08 -19.96
CA THR A 160 -0.34 -14.43 -20.53
C THR A 160 -1.52 -13.81 -19.78
N LEU A 161 -1.28 -13.23 -18.61
CA LEU A 161 -2.32 -12.66 -17.77
C LEU A 161 -2.87 -11.35 -18.35
N SER A 162 -4.18 -11.13 -18.17
CA SER A 162 -4.83 -9.83 -18.40
C SER A 162 -4.27 -8.75 -17.46
N GLY A 163 -4.61 -7.48 -17.71
CA GLY A 163 -4.20 -6.36 -16.84
C GLY A 163 -4.65 -6.54 -15.39
N GLY A 164 -5.92 -6.89 -15.17
CA GLY A 164 -6.48 -7.14 -13.85
C GLY A 164 -5.86 -8.33 -13.13
N GLU A 165 -5.61 -9.44 -13.84
CA GLU A 165 -4.94 -10.61 -13.28
C GLU A 165 -3.48 -10.31 -12.89
N LYS A 166 -2.75 -9.53 -13.71
CA LYS A 166 -1.42 -9.04 -13.35
C LYS A 166 -1.47 -8.19 -12.09
N ARG A 167 -2.45 -7.28 -12.00
CA ARG A 167 -2.57 -6.41 -10.82
C ARG A 167 -2.87 -7.22 -9.56
N ARG A 168 -3.73 -8.23 -9.64
CA ARG A 168 -3.96 -9.17 -8.53
C ARG A 168 -2.68 -9.90 -8.12
N LEU A 169 -1.89 -10.37 -9.08
CA LEU A 169 -0.60 -11.01 -8.79
C LEU A 169 0.39 -10.05 -8.11
N GLU A 170 0.46 -8.80 -8.54
CA GLU A 170 1.33 -7.77 -7.93
C GLU A 170 0.92 -7.48 -6.48
N ILE A 171 -0.39 -7.32 -6.23
CA ILE A 171 -0.93 -7.16 -4.86
C ILE A 171 -0.58 -8.40 -4.03
N THR A 172 -0.77 -9.61 -4.58
CA THR A 172 -0.43 -10.86 -3.88
C THR A 172 1.03 -10.89 -3.46
N ARG A 173 1.93 -10.49 -4.37
CA ARG A 173 3.38 -10.42 -4.08
C ARG A 173 3.68 -9.43 -2.95
N ALA A 174 3.01 -8.27 -2.92
CA ALA A 174 3.17 -7.30 -1.85
C ALA A 174 2.64 -7.80 -0.48
N LEU A 175 1.70 -8.77 -0.49
CA LEU A 175 1.14 -9.39 0.72
C LEU A 175 1.97 -10.57 1.26
N VAL A 176 2.99 -11.04 0.54
CA VAL A 176 3.81 -12.19 0.95
C VAL A 176 4.40 -12.00 2.33
N THR A 177 4.90 -10.80 2.63
CA THR A 177 5.54 -10.44 3.90
C THR A 177 4.57 -10.13 5.04
N SER A 178 3.25 -10.34 4.82
CA SER A 178 2.19 -10.02 5.79
C SER A 178 2.27 -8.58 6.32
N PRO A 179 2.27 -7.57 5.44
CA PRO A 179 2.39 -6.18 5.86
C PRO A 179 1.18 -5.76 6.70
N LYS A 180 1.36 -4.76 7.57
CA LYS A 180 0.28 -4.07 8.28
C LYS A 180 -0.15 -2.79 7.57
N LEU A 181 0.73 -2.23 6.76
CA LEU A 181 0.49 -1.06 5.90
C LEU A 181 0.88 -1.42 4.47
N LEU A 182 -0.01 -1.17 3.51
CA LEU A 182 0.27 -1.34 2.09
C LEU A 182 0.14 0.01 1.37
N LEU A 183 1.21 0.37 0.68
CA LEU A 183 1.31 1.57 -0.14
C LEU A 183 1.07 1.19 -1.60
N LEU A 184 0.09 1.82 -2.27
CA LEU A 184 -0.28 1.52 -3.65
C LEU A 184 -0.14 2.77 -4.51
N ASP A 185 0.80 2.73 -5.45
CA ASP A 185 1.02 3.81 -6.42
C ASP A 185 0.26 3.49 -7.70
N GLU A 186 -0.77 4.27 -8.00
CA GLU A 186 -1.64 4.14 -9.17
C GLU A 186 -2.17 2.72 -9.43
N PRO A 187 -2.88 2.11 -8.46
CA PRO A 187 -3.34 0.73 -8.58
C PRO A 187 -4.33 0.48 -9.74
N PHE A 188 -4.93 1.51 -10.30
CA PHE A 188 -5.92 1.41 -11.37
C PHE A 188 -5.35 1.76 -12.76
N ALA A 189 -4.07 2.14 -12.86
CA ALA A 189 -3.46 2.53 -14.11
C ALA A 189 -3.41 1.35 -15.10
N GLY A 190 -3.89 1.59 -16.32
CA GLY A 190 -3.76 0.64 -17.43
C GLY A 190 -4.61 -0.63 -17.35
N ILE A 191 -5.61 -0.67 -16.48
CA ILE A 191 -6.58 -1.78 -16.40
C ILE A 191 -7.99 -1.31 -16.79
N ASP A 192 -8.82 -2.23 -17.27
CA ASP A 192 -10.18 -1.96 -17.69
C ASP A 192 -11.14 -1.71 -16.49
N PRO A 193 -12.32 -1.09 -16.70
CA PRO A 193 -13.24 -0.76 -15.62
C PRO A 193 -13.74 -1.95 -14.79
N ILE A 194 -13.88 -3.14 -15.40
CA ILE A 194 -14.30 -4.36 -14.69
C ILE A 194 -13.18 -4.77 -13.73
N ALA A 195 -11.93 -4.77 -14.22
CA ALA A 195 -10.77 -5.09 -13.41
C ALA A 195 -10.55 -4.05 -12.29
N VAL A 196 -10.81 -2.75 -12.52
CA VAL A 196 -10.79 -1.73 -11.45
C VAL A 196 -11.74 -2.10 -10.33
N TYR A 197 -12.99 -2.46 -10.65
CA TYR A 197 -13.98 -2.87 -9.65
C TYR A 197 -13.52 -4.09 -8.82
N GLU A 198 -12.95 -5.12 -9.49
CA GLU A 198 -12.42 -6.30 -8.79
C GLU A 198 -11.25 -5.96 -7.86
N VAL A 199 -10.32 -5.11 -8.30
CA VAL A 199 -9.22 -4.62 -7.46
C VAL A 199 -9.77 -3.83 -6.26
N GLN A 200 -10.75 -2.95 -6.45
CA GLN A 200 -11.39 -2.23 -5.35
C GLN A 200 -12.03 -3.19 -4.32
N LYS A 201 -12.71 -4.26 -4.76
CA LYS A 201 -13.27 -5.29 -3.86
C LYS A 201 -12.17 -5.96 -3.03
N ILE A 202 -11.04 -6.28 -3.65
CA ILE A 202 -9.89 -6.86 -2.97
C ILE A 202 -9.37 -5.90 -1.90
N LEU A 203 -9.15 -4.63 -2.25
CA LEU A 203 -8.61 -3.63 -1.32
C LEU A 203 -9.56 -3.41 -0.13
N ARG A 204 -10.89 -3.39 -0.34
CA ARG A 204 -11.87 -3.35 0.75
C ARG A 204 -11.79 -4.58 1.66
N ARG A 205 -11.70 -5.80 1.09
CA ARG A 205 -11.52 -7.03 1.89
C ARG A 205 -10.26 -6.97 2.75
N LEU A 206 -9.15 -6.47 2.20
CA LEU A 206 -7.87 -6.33 2.93
C LEU A 206 -7.98 -5.30 4.06
N ARG A 207 -8.63 -4.13 3.81
CA ARG A 207 -8.95 -3.14 4.83
C ARG A 207 -9.78 -3.75 5.96
N ASP A 208 -10.85 -4.47 5.63
CA ASP A 208 -11.77 -5.06 6.61
C ASP A 208 -11.08 -6.10 7.50
N ARG A 209 -9.95 -6.65 7.06
CA ARG A 209 -9.06 -7.51 7.85
C ARG A 209 -8.00 -6.74 8.66
N GLY A 210 -8.07 -5.42 8.69
CA GLY A 210 -7.19 -4.58 9.50
C GLY A 210 -5.96 -4.04 8.78
N LEU A 211 -5.79 -4.30 7.47
CA LEU A 211 -4.69 -3.71 6.70
C LEU A 211 -4.93 -2.21 6.51
N GLY A 212 -3.94 -1.37 6.86
CA GLY A 212 -3.95 0.04 6.49
C GLY A 212 -3.48 0.21 5.05
N LEU A 213 -4.13 1.08 4.30
CA LEU A 213 -3.85 1.30 2.88
C LEU A 213 -3.63 2.79 2.62
N LEU A 214 -2.52 3.14 1.97
CA LEU A 214 -2.29 4.48 1.43
C LEU A 214 -2.23 4.37 -0.09
N ILE A 215 -3.09 5.11 -0.78
CA ILE A 215 -3.27 4.99 -2.23
C ILE A 215 -3.11 6.35 -2.89
N THR A 216 -2.45 6.39 -4.03
CA THR A 216 -2.47 7.52 -4.96
C THR A 216 -2.88 7.03 -6.34
N ASP A 217 -3.74 7.80 -7.01
CA ASP A 217 -4.18 7.52 -8.39
C ASP A 217 -4.66 8.81 -9.05
N HIS A 218 -4.70 8.85 -10.39
CA HIS A 218 -5.23 10.01 -11.12
C HIS A 218 -6.72 9.94 -11.32
N SER A 219 -7.34 8.78 -11.17
CA SER A 219 -8.78 8.63 -11.28
C SER A 219 -9.47 9.08 -10.00
N ALA A 220 -9.77 10.37 -9.88
CA ALA A 220 -10.45 10.94 -8.72
C ALA A 220 -11.75 10.20 -8.38
N ARG A 221 -12.56 9.84 -9.41
CA ARG A 221 -13.83 9.13 -9.23
C ARG A 221 -13.62 7.74 -8.61
N GLU A 222 -12.67 6.96 -9.12
CA GLU A 222 -12.41 5.62 -8.61
C GLU A 222 -11.77 5.65 -7.22
N MET A 223 -10.97 6.67 -6.94
CA MET A 223 -10.42 6.91 -5.61
C MET A 223 -11.51 7.23 -4.60
N LEU A 224 -12.38 8.21 -4.88
CA LEU A 224 -13.43 8.62 -3.94
C LEU A 224 -14.47 7.52 -3.68
N LYS A 225 -14.68 6.60 -4.61
CA LYS A 225 -15.50 5.39 -4.37
C LYS A 225 -14.86 4.38 -3.42
N LEU A 226 -13.55 4.41 -3.28
CA LEU A 226 -12.80 3.39 -2.55
C LEU A 226 -12.35 3.84 -1.16
N ILE A 227 -11.86 5.08 -1.03
CA ILE A 227 -11.22 5.58 0.18
C ILE A 227 -12.22 5.85 1.30
N ASP A 228 -11.79 5.66 2.55
CA ASP A 228 -12.55 6.10 3.72
C ASP A 228 -12.31 7.59 3.99
N ARG A 229 -11.06 8.04 3.79
CA ARG A 229 -10.60 9.41 4.00
C ARG A 229 -9.50 9.76 2.99
N GLY A 230 -9.33 11.04 2.70
CA GLY A 230 -8.29 11.50 1.77
C GLY A 230 -7.73 12.85 2.10
N TYR A 231 -6.59 13.14 1.49
CA TYR A 231 -5.89 14.40 1.52
C TYR A 231 -5.77 14.94 0.10
N ILE A 232 -6.28 16.14 -0.16
CA ILE A 232 -6.07 16.84 -1.42
C ILE A 232 -4.83 17.70 -1.28
N ILE A 233 -3.77 17.34 -2.03
CA ILE A 233 -2.50 18.06 -2.05
C ILE A 233 -2.49 19.01 -3.24
N VAL A 234 -2.11 20.26 -2.99
CA VAL A 234 -1.98 21.32 -4.01
C VAL A 234 -0.70 22.10 -3.73
N LYS A 235 0.15 22.27 -4.74
CA LYS A 235 1.42 23.00 -4.63
C LYS A 235 2.28 22.56 -3.43
N GLY A 236 2.31 21.27 -3.16
CA GLY A 236 3.11 20.67 -2.10
C GLY A 236 2.53 20.77 -0.70
N GLN A 237 1.30 21.22 -0.52
CA GLN A 237 0.64 21.36 0.78
C GLN A 237 -0.69 20.62 0.82
N VAL A 238 -1.10 20.13 1.98
CA VAL A 238 -2.46 19.63 2.19
C VAL A 238 -3.40 20.82 2.21
N LEU A 239 -4.30 20.88 1.24
CA LEU A 239 -5.29 21.91 1.14
C LEU A 239 -6.57 21.56 1.89
N ILE A 240 -7.02 20.32 1.75
CA ILE A 240 -8.27 19.80 2.32
C ILE A 240 -8.02 18.36 2.75
N GLU A 241 -8.58 17.97 3.88
CA GLU A 241 -8.67 16.59 4.34
C GLU A 241 -10.08 16.27 4.81
N GLY A 242 -10.50 15.03 4.68
CA GLY A 242 -11.82 14.60 5.14
C GLY A 242 -12.24 13.25 4.58
N SER A 243 -13.45 12.82 4.92
CA SER A 243 -14.06 11.63 4.34
C SER A 243 -14.25 11.76 2.83
N ALA A 244 -14.38 10.62 2.14
CA ALA A 244 -14.64 10.62 0.70
C ALA A 244 -15.89 11.46 0.34
N GLU A 245 -16.95 11.33 1.13
CA GLU A 245 -18.19 12.08 0.94
C GLU A 245 -17.99 13.59 1.13
N PHE A 246 -17.26 13.99 2.17
CA PHE A 246 -16.92 15.40 2.41
C PHE A 246 -16.12 15.97 1.23
N LEU A 247 -15.06 15.27 0.79
CA LEU A 247 -14.21 15.72 -0.31
C LEU A 247 -14.98 15.83 -1.63
N ALA A 248 -15.90 14.91 -1.92
CA ALA A 248 -16.72 14.93 -3.13
C ALA A 248 -17.67 16.13 -3.20
N ASN A 249 -18.09 16.66 -2.04
CA ASN A 249 -19.06 17.75 -1.94
C ASN A 249 -18.41 19.12 -1.61
N ASP A 250 -17.12 19.14 -1.25
CA ASP A 250 -16.43 20.38 -0.88
C ASP A 250 -16.25 21.30 -2.11
N PRO A 251 -16.68 22.58 -2.03
CA PRO A 251 -16.59 23.53 -3.14
C PRO A 251 -15.15 23.78 -3.63
N LYS A 252 -14.18 23.83 -2.71
CA LYS A 252 -12.76 24.04 -3.07
C LYS A 252 -12.16 22.81 -3.73
N ALA A 253 -12.52 21.60 -3.25
CA ALA A 253 -12.10 20.36 -3.88
C ALA A 253 -12.61 20.27 -5.32
N ARG A 254 -13.87 20.66 -5.56
CA ARG A 254 -14.47 20.71 -6.89
C ARG A 254 -13.81 21.77 -7.78
N GLU A 255 -13.61 22.98 -7.28
CA GLU A 255 -12.98 24.05 -8.05
C GLU A 255 -11.55 23.71 -8.49
N ILE A 256 -10.74 23.11 -7.60
CA ILE A 256 -9.30 22.98 -7.81
C ILE A 256 -8.92 21.63 -8.46
N TYR A 257 -9.68 20.56 -8.18
CA TYR A 257 -9.26 19.21 -8.55
C TYR A 257 -10.34 18.35 -9.21
N LEU A 258 -11.56 18.31 -8.66
CA LEU A 258 -12.58 17.37 -9.13
C LEU A 258 -13.32 17.86 -10.38
N GLY A 259 -13.45 19.19 -10.54
CA GLY A 259 -14.31 19.83 -11.53
C GLY A 259 -15.72 20.10 -10.98
N THR A 260 -16.35 21.19 -11.48
CA THR A 260 -17.69 21.63 -11.02
C THR A 260 -18.80 20.62 -11.31
N GLU A 261 -18.69 19.88 -12.42
CA GLU A 261 -19.64 18.85 -12.87
C GLU A 261 -19.37 17.46 -12.27
N PHE A 262 -18.48 17.35 -11.27
CA PHE A 262 -18.12 16.06 -10.66
C PHE A 262 -19.31 15.45 -9.92
N ASN A 263 -19.64 14.17 -10.26
CA ASN A 263 -20.63 13.34 -9.58
C ASN A 263 -20.01 11.95 -9.32
N LEU A 264 -20.22 11.43 -8.11
CA LEU A 264 -19.77 10.07 -7.69
C LEU A 264 -20.59 8.95 -8.33
#